data_c22f3be362835bf38b065181205165d3
#
_entry.id   c22f3be362835bf38b065181205165d3
#
_cell.length_a   1.000
_cell.length_b   1.000
_cell.length_c   1.000
_cell.angle_alpha   90.00
_cell.angle_beta   90.00
_cell.angle_gamma   90.00
#
_symmetry.space_group_name_H-M   'P 1'
#
loop_
_entity.id
_entity.type
_entity.pdbx_description
1 polymer ?
#
loop_
_entity_poly.entity_id
_entity_poly.type
_entity_poly.pdbx_seq_one_letter_code
_entity_poly.pdbx_strand_id
1 'polypeptide(L)'
;INITTKGASKDWFGGIEYVTSGFKTGDKVVGLDQFGFNLLGFSLSGPILTKKDSAGNKKNAVAGFFLSGEFKHEVDPRPTVGGGAKVVDSKMTELNETPFIQNVTGEDGVTNSADFLRSSDIEQTPFRLNVARKAMNIAGKIDLTTSKTTNLTVGGSFDRTDSRGYSRAGSLLNSQNNAQLIRNTWRVYGRFTQRFANSTDEENPSLVKDAFISFQVDYSRTNNRNQSDRHKDNFSHYGYIGNFTSTRVIDYENDQFTPTLGDEQLDDQFGSLSN
;
A
#
# COMPACT_ATOMS: atom_id res chain seq x y z
N ILE A 1 -11.90 -17.58 3.54
CA ILE A 1 -13.12 -17.08 2.91
C ILE A 1 -13.13 -17.64 1.49
N ASN A 2 -14.13 -18.48 1.16
CA ASN A 2 -14.35 -18.94 -0.22
C ASN A 2 -15.19 -17.90 -0.96
N ILE A 3 -14.59 -17.21 -1.90
CA ILE A 3 -15.30 -16.26 -2.77
C ILE A 3 -15.63 -17.00 -4.07
N THR A 4 -16.89 -17.29 -4.28
CA THR A 4 -17.38 -17.88 -5.52
C THR A 4 -17.81 -16.76 -6.46
N THR A 5 -17.10 -16.57 -7.56
CA THR A 5 -17.50 -15.62 -8.61
C THR A 5 -18.52 -16.29 -9.54
N LYS A 6 -19.45 -15.50 -10.09
CA LYS A 6 -20.43 -16.01 -11.07
C LYS A 6 -19.72 -16.65 -12.27
N GLY A 7 -20.26 -17.77 -12.74
CA GLY A 7 -19.84 -18.41 -13.99
C GLY A 7 -20.37 -17.68 -15.23
N ALA A 8 -20.16 -18.29 -16.40
CA ALA A 8 -20.68 -17.77 -17.67
C ALA A 8 -22.21 -17.60 -17.61
N SER A 9 -22.67 -16.37 -17.80
CA SER A 9 -24.10 -16.02 -17.81
C SER A 9 -24.51 -15.58 -19.20
N LYS A 10 -25.79 -15.81 -19.55
CA LYS A 10 -26.40 -15.30 -20.78
C LYS A 10 -26.69 -13.78 -20.71
N ASP A 11 -26.76 -13.24 -19.51
CA ASP A 11 -27.13 -11.86 -19.23
C ASP A 11 -25.96 -11.07 -18.68
N TRP A 12 -25.99 -9.77 -18.90
CA TRP A 12 -25.02 -8.82 -18.36
C TRP A 12 -25.40 -8.46 -16.93
N PHE A 13 -24.38 -8.40 -16.06
CA PHE A 13 -24.50 -7.93 -14.70
C PHE A 13 -23.34 -7.01 -14.39
N GLY A 14 -23.63 -5.96 -13.63
CA GLY A 14 -22.59 -5.06 -13.19
C GLY A 14 -23.07 -4.20 -12.04
N GLY A 15 -22.12 -3.60 -11.35
CA GLY A 15 -22.36 -2.68 -10.26
C GLY A 15 -21.17 -1.79 -10.03
N ILE A 16 -21.42 -0.61 -9.50
CA ILE A 16 -20.43 0.36 -9.03
C ILE A 16 -20.81 0.73 -7.61
N GLU A 17 -19.82 0.78 -6.73
CA GLU A 17 -19.97 1.20 -5.35
C GLU A 17 -18.92 2.26 -5.04
N TYR A 18 -19.34 3.32 -4.36
CA TYR A 18 -18.41 4.32 -3.84
C TYR A 18 -18.68 4.52 -2.35
N VAL A 19 -17.65 4.34 -1.55
CA VAL A 19 -17.70 4.52 -0.09
C VAL A 19 -16.69 5.59 0.28
N THR A 20 -17.13 6.56 1.10
CA THR A 20 -16.26 7.63 1.60
C THR A 20 -16.58 7.93 3.05
N SER A 21 -15.56 8.25 3.85
CA SER A 21 -15.74 8.73 5.23
C SER A 21 -16.05 10.23 5.27
N GLY A 22 -15.77 10.97 4.20
CA GLY A 22 -16.07 12.39 4.12
C GLY A 22 -15.59 13.00 2.80
N PHE A 23 -16.12 14.17 2.49
CA PHE A 23 -15.73 14.96 1.34
C PHE A 23 -15.48 16.41 1.72
N LYS A 24 -14.62 17.09 0.98
CA LYS A 24 -14.27 18.47 1.22
C LYS A 24 -15.22 19.38 0.42
N THR A 25 -15.84 20.35 1.11
CA THR A 25 -16.67 21.40 0.49
C THR A 25 -16.12 22.74 0.95
N GLY A 26 -15.43 23.45 0.04
CA GLY A 26 -14.64 24.63 0.41
C GLY A 26 -13.55 24.24 1.41
N ASP A 27 -13.50 24.93 2.55
CA ASP A 27 -12.53 24.66 3.62
C ASP A 27 -13.05 23.69 4.70
N LYS A 28 -14.29 23.21 4.56
CA LYS A 28 -14.92 22.31 5.52
C LYS A 28 -14.89 20.86 5.02
N VAL A 29 -14.59 19.95 5.93
CA VAL A 29 -14.77 18.51 5.73
C VAL A 29 -16.15 18.14 6.25
N VAL A 30 -16.96 17.53 5.38
CA VAL A 30 -18.29 17.01 5.71
C VAL A 30 -18.22 15.50 5.66
N GLY A 31 -18.54 14.82 6.75
CA GLY A 31 -18.50 13.36 6.82
C GLY A 31 -18.31 12.83 8.24
N LEU A 32 -17.97 11.55 8.34
CA LEU A 32 -17.80 10.84 9.61
C LEU A 32 -16.46 11.17 10.30
N ASP A 33 -15.43 11.40 9.48
CA ASP A 33 -14.07 11.67 9.98
C ASP A 33 -13.23 12.47 8.96
N GLN A 34 -12.00 12.80 9.37
CA GLN A 34 -11.04 13.55 8.57
C GLN A 34 -9.92 12.66 7.99
N PHE A 35 -10.02 11.33 8.18
CA PHE A 35 -8.95 10.40 7.80
C PHE A 35 -8.94 10.05 6.31
N GLY A 36 -9.92 10.58 5.57
CA GLY A 36 -9.94 10.58 4.10
C GLY A 36 -10.03 9.19 3.50
N PHE A 37 -10.86 8.31 4.07
CA PHE A 37 -11.15 7.00 3.48
C PHE A 37 -12.01 7.17 2.23
N ASN A 38 -11.57 6.62 1.12
CA ASN A 38 -12.31 6.56 -0.14
C ASN A 38 -12.11 5.19 -0.78
N LEU A 39 -13.19 4.57 -1.19
CA LEU A 39 -13.19 3.28 -1.87
C LEU A 39 -14.14 3.35 -3.06
N LEU A 40 -13.64 3.00 -4.24
CA LEU A 40 -14.40 2.80 -5.45
C LEU A 40 -14.31 1.34 -5.84
N GLY A 41 -15.43 0.63 -5.82
CA GLY A 41 -15.56 -0.75 -6.27
C GLY A 41 -16.40 -0.84 -7.53
N PHE A 42 -16.06 -1.77 -8.41
CA PHE A 42 -16.91 -2.11 -9.55
C PHE A 42 -16.85 -3.62 -9.87
N SER A 43 -17.90 -4.11 -10.47
CA SER A 43 -17.92 -5.44 -11.05
C SER A 43 -18.71 -5.43 -12.36
N LEU A 44 -18.28 -6.25 -13.31
CA LEU A 44 -18.94 -6.45 -14.59
C LEU A 44 -18.80 -7.90 -15.01
N SER A 45 -19.90 -8.50 -15.44
CA SER A 45 -19.89 -9.85 -16.00
C SER A 45 -20.91 -9.97 -17.12
N GLY A 46 -20.65 -10.86 -18.06
CA GLY A 46 -21.56 -11.08 -19.16
C GLY A 46 -21.09 -12.13 -20.15
N PRO A 47 -21.90 -12.40 -21.17
CA PRO A 47 -21.57 -13.36 -22.22
C PRO A 47 -20.56 -12.76 -23.21
N ILE A 48 -19.56 -13.55 -23.57
CA ILE A 48 -18.69 -13.30 -24.74
C ILE A 48 -19.33 -13.99 -25.96
N LEU A 49 -19.71 -15.25 -25.80
CA LEU A 49 -20.34 -16.05 -26.84
C LEU A 49 -21.57 -16.78 -26.26
N THR A 50 -22.68 -16.68 -26.96
CA THR A 50 -23.93 -17.36 -26.61
C THR A 50 -24.36 -18.29 -27.74
N LYS A 51 -24.85 -19.49 -27.40
CA LYS A 51 -25.59 -20.34 -28.35
C LYS A 51 -27.01 -19.80 -28.49
N LYS A 52 -27.54 -19.79 -29.71
CA LYS A 52 -28.94 -19.55 -29.99
C LYS A 52 -29.67 -20.89 -30.15
N ASP A 53 -30.92 -20.93 -29.77
CA ASP A 53 -31.80 -22.08 -30.09
C ASP A 53 -32.31 -21.98 -31.54
N SER A 54 -33.06 -23.01 -31.96
CA SER A 54 -33.65 -23.04 -33.33
C SER A 54 -34.66 -21.89 -33.58
N ALA A 55 -35.16 -21.25 -32.53
CA ALA A 55 -36.06 -20.12 -32.57
C ALA A 55 -35.33 -18.76 -32.50
N GLY A 56 -33.97 -18.77 -32.45
CA GLY A 56 -33.15 -17.58 -32.39
C GLY A 56 -32.94 -16.97 -31.00
N ASN A 57 -33.50 -17.57 -29.94
CA ASN A 57 -33.37 -17.09 -28.58
C ASN A 57 -31.99 -17.44 -28.00
N LYS A 58 -31.42 -16.53 -27.20
CA LYS A 58 -30.16 -16.79 -26.48
C LYS A 58 -30.37 -17.96 -25.51
N LYS A 59 -29.61 -19.02 -25.69
CA LYS A 59 -29.51 -20.15 -24.79
C LYS A 59 -28.39 -19.88 -23.73
N ASN A 60 -27.65 -20.85 -23.31
CA ASN A 60 -26.57 -20.67 -22.36
C ASN A 60 -25.34 -20.00 -22.99
N ALA A 61 -24.60 -19.22 -22.22
CA ALA A 61 -23.31 -18.72 -22.66
C ALA A 61 -22.31 -19.88 -22.80
N VAL A 62 -21.63 -19.92 -23.93
CA VAL A 62 -20.52 -20.83 -24.19
C VAL A 62 -19.21 -20.24 -23.61
N ALA A 63 -19.10 -18.92 -23.70
CA ALA A 63 -18.02 -18.16 -23.10
C ALA A 63 -18.62 -16.96 -22.37
N GLY A 64 -18.17 -16.75 -21.15
CA GLY A 64 -18.53 -15.59 -20.35
C GLY A 64 -17.30 -15.03 -19.66
N PHE A 65 -17.39 -13.80 -19.21
CA PHE A 65 -16.33 -13.14 -18.44
C PHE A 65 -16.87 -12.57 -17.13
N PHE A 66 -15.96 -12.38 -16.21
CA PHE A 66 -16.14 -11.62 -14.99
C PHE A 66 -14.93 -10.69 -14.82
N LEU A 67 -15.17 -9.44 -14.50
CA LEU A 67 -14.18 -8.45 -14.18
C LEU A 67 -14.63 -7.71 -12.91
N SER A 68 -13.73 -7.51 -11.97
CA SER A 68 -13.96 -6.67 -10.80
C SER A 68 -12.73 -5.84 -10.49
N GLY A 69 -12.93 -4.70 -9.87
CA GLY A 69 -11.86 -3.85 -9.40
C GLY A 69 -12.26 -3.07 -8.17
N GLU A 70 -11.27 -2.77 -7.36
CA GLU A 70 -11.40 -1.95 -6.17
C GLU A 70 -10.21 -0.99 -6.11
N PHE A 71 -10.49 0.29 -5.89
CA PHE A 71 -9.51 1.33 -5.66
C PHE A 71 -9.77 1.96 -4.30
N LYS A 72 -8.76 1.95 -3.43
CA LYS A 72 -8.86 2.50 -2.10
C LYS A 72 -7.78 3.56 -1.88
N HIS A 73 -8.18 4.67 -1.26
CA HIS A 73 -7.29 5.72 -0.80
C HIS A 73 -7.63 6.07 0.63
N GLU A 74 -6.62 6.12 1.49
CA GLU A 74 -6.70 6.49 2.89
C GLU A 74 -5.62 7.54 3.17
N VAL A 75 -5.97 8.69 3.74
CA VAL A 75 -5.00 9.72 4.12
C VAL A 75 -4.21 9.25 5.35
N ASP A 76 -4.91 8.72 6.33
CA ASP A 76 -4.30 8.06 7.48
C ASP A 76 -4.97 6.70 7.72
N PRO A 77 -4.32 5.57 7.35
CA PRO A 77 -4.90 4.23 7.51
C PRO A 77 -4.89 3.72 8.96
N ARG A 78 -4.24 4.41 9.88
CA ARG A 78 -4.15 4.05 11.30
C ARG A 78 -4.19 5.29 12.17
N PRO A 79 -5.31 6.03 12.17
CA PRO A 79 -5.42 7.27 12.92
C PRO A 79 -5.25 7.03 14.42
N THR A 80 -4.66 8.00 15.09
CA THR A 80 -4.53 8.04 16.56
C THR A 80 -5.48 9.07 17.13
N VAL A 81 -5.93 8.88 18.37
CA VAL A 81 -6.84 9.81 19.05
C VAL A 81 -6.28 11.23 19.12
N GLY A 82 -4.97 11.37 19.29
CA GLY A 82 -4.28 12.66 19.32
C GLY A 82 -3.90 13.22 17.95
N GLY A 83 -4.27 12.54 16.85
CA GLY A 83 -3.84 12.95 15.51
C GLY A 83 -2.33 12.82 15.30
N GLY A 84 -1.76 13.78 14.59
CA GLY A 84 -0.33 13.94 14.38
C GLY A 84 0.18 15.25 14.97
N ALA A 85 1.47 15.49 14.80
CA ALA A 85 2.10 16.76 15.15
C ALA A 85 3.19 17.08 14.15
N LYS A 86 3.43 18.36 13.91
CA LYS A 86 4.56 18.88 13.12
C LYS A 86 5.16 20.10 13.79
N VAL A 87 6.39 20.41 13.45
CA VAL A 87 6.98 21.71 13.80
C VAL A 87 6.31 22.79 12.95
N VAL A 88 6.00 23.95 13.55
CA VAL A 88 5.43 25.09 12.82
C VAL A 88 6.37 25.54 11.70
N ASP A 89 5.80 25.97 10.57
CA ASP A 89 6.58 26.23 9.35
C ASP A 89 7.66 27.30 9.54
N SER A 90 7.40 28.35 10.35
CA SER A 90 8.38 29.38 10.68
C SER A 90 9.60 28.80 11.42
N LYS A 91 9.36 27.93 12.40
CA LYS A 91 10.42 27.29 13.17
C LYS A 91 11.19 26.26 12.32
N MET A 92 10.50 25.57 11.42
CA MET A 92 11.16 24.66 10.47
C MET A 92 12.11 25.41 9.53
N THR A 93 11.74 26.62 9.08
CA THR A 93 12.62 27.50 8.29
C THR A 93 13.85 27.89 9.08
N GLU A 94 13.68 28.35 10.33
CA GLU A 94 14.79 28.68 11.24
C GLU A 94 15.73 27.50 11.44
N LEU A 95 15.20 26.30 11.69
CA LEU A 95 16.01 25.09 11.87
C LEU A 95 16.79 24.69 10.61
N ASN A 96 16.25 24.95 9.42
CA ASN A 96 16.93 24.69 8.16
C ASN A 96 18.04 25.71 7.88
N GLU A 97 17.86 26.97 8.27
CA GLU A 97 18.85 28.03 8.13
C GLU A 97 19.97 27.92 9.18
N THR A 98 19.63 27.50 10.39
CA THR A 98 20.57 27.38 11.51
C THR A 98 20.41 26.01 12.19
N PRO A 99 20.84 24.92 11.54
CA PRO A 99 20.65 23.58 12.07
C PRO A 99 21.48 23.29 13.32
N PHE A 100 22.57 24.01 13.50
CA PHE A 100 23.47 23.88 14.63
C PHE A 100 23.68 25.22 15.32
N ILE A 101 23.78 25.19 16.65
CA ILE A 101 24.17 26.34 17.48
C ILE A 101 25.44 26.00 18.24
N GLN A 102 26.28 26.97 18.46
CA GLN A 102 27.46 26.84 19.31
C GLN A 102 27.04 26.57 20.75
N ASN A 103 27.80 25.74 21.44
CA ASN A 103 27.49 25.34 22.81
C ASN A 103 27.48 26.59 23.73
N VAL A 104 26.36 26.73 24.48
CA VAL A 104 26.16 27.93 25.35
C VAL A 104 27.08 27.92 26.58
N THR A 105 27.71 26.79 26.86
CA THR A 105 28.55 26.55 28.04
C THR A 105 30.01 27.01 27.86
N GLY A 106 30.38 27.54 26.69
CA GLY A 106 31.74 28.05 26.45
C GLY A 106 32.78 26.98 26.14
N GLU A 107 32.38 25.72 25.99
CA GLU A 107 33.21 24.66 25.46
C GLU A 107 33.08 24.57 23.94
N ASP A 108 34.14 24.18 23.26
CA ASP A 108 34.13 23.98 21.81
C ASP A 108 33.14 22.84 21.47
N GLY A 109 32.18 23.14 20.61
CA GLY A 109 31.19 22.15 20.17
C GLY A 109 29.92 22.80 19.62
N VAL A 110 29.15 21.99 18.90
CA VAL A 110 27.87 22.39 18.33
C VAL A 110 26.76 21.48 18.81
N THR A 111 25.58 22.03 19.05
CA THR A 111 24.38 21.30 19.43
C THR A 111 23.32 21.47 18.33
N ASN A 112 22.50 20.43 18.10
CA ASN A 112 21.41 20.52 17.15
C ASN A 112 20.37 21.53 17.64
N SER A 113 20.03 22.52 16.82
CA SER A 113 18.98 23.50 17.14
C SER A 113 17.63 22.83 17.41
N ALA A 114 17.37 21.67 16.81
CA ALA A 114 16.15 20.88 17.02
C ALA A 114 16.02 20.31 18.46
N ASP A 115 17.10 20.21 19.22
CA ASP A 115 17.06 19.74 20.60
C ASP A 115 16.40 20.75 21.56
N PHE A 116 16.24 21.99 21.11
CA PHE A 116 15.64 23.09 21.88
C PHE A 116 14.19 23.41 21.48
N LEU A 117 13.53 22.52 20.73
CA LEU A 117 12.11 22.66 20.40
C LEU A 117 11.26 22.72 21.66
N ARG A 118 10.35 23.68 21.69
CA ARG A 118 9.38 23.90 22.75
C ARG A 118 8.00 23.49 22.29
N SER A 119 7.05 23.34 23.22
CA SER A 119 5.66 23.04 22.89
C SER A 119 5.00 24.11 22.01
N SER A 120 5.43 25.38 22.12
CA SER A 120 5.01 26.48 21.24
C SER A 120 5.43 26.33 19.78
N ASP A 121 6.47 25.55 19.53
CA ASP A 121 7.04 25.32 18.19
C ASP A 121 6.37 24.14 17.47
N ILE A 122 5.42 23.48 18.13
CA ILE A 122 4.75 22.28 17.67
C ILE A 122 3.26 22.56 17.50
N GLU A 123 2.73 22.26 16.33
CA GLU A 123 1.29 22.28 16.07
C GLU A 123 0.72 20.88 15.92
N GLN A 124 -0.50 20.70 16.42
CA GLN A 124 -1.25 19.45 16.27
C GLN A 124 -1.89 19.38 14.90
N THR A 125 -1.86 18.21 14.30
CA THR A 125 -2.54 17.94 13.03
C THR A 125 -3.65 16.92 13.25
N PRO A 126 -4.76 16.98 12.49
CA PRO A 126 -5.90 16.08 12.69
C PRO A 126 -5.57 14.61 12.39
N PHE A 127 -4.52 14.36 11.64
CA PHE A 127 -4.02 13.04 11.27
C PHE A 127 -2.50 13.06 11.10
N ARG A 128 -1.89 11.88 11.07
CA ARG A 128 -0.44 11.74 10.85
C ARG A 128 -0.07 12.16 9.43
N LEU A 129 1.04 12.86 9.31
CA LEU A 129 1.49 13.41 8.03
C LEU A 129 2.22 12.39 7.18
N ASN A 130 2.01 12.45 5.87
CA ASN A 130 2.66 11.64 4.85
C ASN A 130 2.62 10.13 5.15
N VAL A 131 1.45 9.62 5.54
CA VAL A 131 1.22 8.20 5.82
C VAL A 131 0.16 7.58 4.91
N ALA A 132 -0.24 8.30 3.86
CA ALA A 132 -1.31 7.89 2.97
C ALA A 132 -1.06 6.48 2.38
N ARG A 133 -2.15 5.74 2.23
CA ARG A 133 -2.15 4.43 1.59
C ARG A 133 -3.08 4.44 0.38
N LYS A 134 -2.58 3.93 -0.72
CA LYS A 134 -3.35 3.66 -1.94
C LYS A 134 -3.32 2.16 -2.21
N ALA A 135 -4.46 1.58 -2.49
CA ALA A 135 -4.56 0.18 -2.89
C ALA A 135 -5.41 0.06 -4.15
N MET A 136 -5.03 -0.87 -5.01
CA MET A 136 -5.76 -1.21 -6.23
C MET A 136 -5.78 -2.73 -6.34
N ASN A 137 -6.97 -3.31 -6.46
CA ASN A 137 -7.19 -4.71 -6.69
C ASN A 137 -8.00 -4.86 -7.97
N ILE A 138 -7.53 -5.63 -8.92
CA ILE A 138 -8.26 -5.94 -10.16
C ILE A 138 -8.22 -7.45 -10.32
N ALA A 139 -9.37 -8.06 -10.58
CA ALA A 139 -9.47 -9.49 -10.84
C ALA A 139 -10.40 -9.75 -12.04
N GLY A 140 -10.03 -10.70 -12.86
CA GLY A 140 -10.83 -11.09 -13.99
C GLY A 140 -10.70 -12.57 -14.32
N LYS A 141 -11.72 -13.11 -14.95
CA LYS A 141 -11.71 -14.47 -15.49
C LYS A 141 -12.58 -14.59 -16.73
N ILE A 142 -12.26 -15.60 -17.51
CA ILE A 142 -13.07 -16.07 -18.64
C ILE A 142 -13.41 -17.53 -18.36
N ASP A 143 -14.69 -17.84 -18.40
CA ASP A 143 -15.23 -19.19 -18.29
C ASP A 143 -15.66 -19.67 -19.68
N LEU A 144 -15.16 -20.82 -20.10
CA LEU A 144 -15.49 -21.49 -21.36
C LEU A 144 -16.19 -22.81 -21.07
N THR A 145 -17.42 -22.95 -21.51
CA THR A 145 -18.19 -24.19 -21.45
C THR A 145 -18.07 -24.90 -22.80
N THR A 146 -17.06 -25.76 -22.94
CA THR A 146 -16.75 -26.43 -24.23
C THR A 146 -17.76 -27.54 -24.53
N SER A 147 -18.28 -28.20 -23.48
CA SER A 147 -19.35 -29.19 -23.57
C SER A 147 -20.28 -29.09 -22.37
N LYS A 148 -21.35 -29.92 -22.31
CA LYS A 148 -22.23 -29.99 -21.14
C LYS A 148 -21.50 -30.41 -19.85
N THR A 149 -20.39 -31.09 -20.01
CA THR A 149 -19.62 -31.71 -18.92
C THR A 149 -18.26 -31.12 -18.72
N THR A 150 -17.78 -30.27 -19.66
CA THR A 150 -16.41 -29.73 -19.64
C THR A 150 -16.40 -28.23 -19.53
N ASN A 151 -15.71 -27.73 -18.52
CA ASN A 151 -15.49 -26.29 -18.30
C ASN A 151 -14.01 -25.99 -18.23
N LEU A 152 -13.60 -24.89 -18.86
CA LEU A 152 -12.27 -24.30 -18.76
C LEU A 152 -12.41 -22.89 -18.22
N THR A 153 -11.67 -22.55 -17.19
CA THR A 153 -11.59 -21.21 -16.63
C THR A 153 -10.15 -20.70 -16.74
N VAL A 154 -9.97 -19.52 -17.28
CA VAL A 154 -8.69 -18.79 -17.26
C VAL A 154 -8.93 -17.47 -16.57
N GLY A 155 -8.09 -17.13 -15.61
CA GLY A 155 -8.26 -15.91 -14.85
C GLY A 155 -6.98 -15.40 -14.23
N GLY A 156 -7.09 -14.24 -13.61
CA GLY A 156 -5.97 -13.64 -12.92
C GLY A 156 -6.40 -12.49 -12.03
N SER A 157 -5.44 -12.00 -11.23
CA SER A 157 -5.59 -10.81 -10.42
C SER A 157 -4.32 -9.98 -10.41
N PHE A 158 -4.48 -8.70 -10.18
CA PHE A 158 -3.41 -7.76 -9.92
C PHE A 158 -3.75 -6.93 -8.69
N ASP A 159 -2.85 -6.97 -7.71
CA ASP A 159 -2.96 -6.24 -6.47
C ASP A 159 -1.76 -5.30 -6.34
N ARG A 160 -2.03 -4.02 -6.11
CA ARG A 160 -1.01 -3.02 -5.82
C ARG A 160 -1.35 -2.29 -4.53
N THR A 161 -0.37 -2.21 -3.65
CA THR A 161 -0.44 -1.34 -2.47
C THR A 161 0.75 -0.39 -2.50
N ASP A 162 0.47 0.90 -2.36
CA ASP A 162 1.45 1.96 -2.16
C ASP A 162 1.14 2.61 -0.81
N SER A 163 2.05 2.49 0.13
CA SER A 163 1.89 2.97 1.50
C SER A 163 3.15 3.66 1.97
N ARG A 164 3.04 4.42 3.06
CA ARG A 164 4.15 5.11 3.69
C ARG A 164 4.51 4.47 5.01
N GLY A 165 5.81 4.31 5.26
CA GLY A 165 6.33 3.93 6.56
C GLY A 165 6.23 5.11 7.53
N TYR A 166 5.63 4.89 8.70
CA TYR A 166 5.57 5.91 9.74
C TYR A 166 6.65 5.68 10.79
N SER A 167 7.41 6.72 11.08
CA SER A 167 8.36 6.78 12.19
C SER A 167 7.93 7.85 13.17
N ARG A 168 7.69 7.49 14.42
CA ARG A 168 7.34 8.45 15.47
C ARG A 168 8.50 9.42 15.75
N ALA A 169 9.71 8.92 15.78
CA ALA A 169 10.92 9.73 16.01
C ALA A 169 11.14 10.77 14.90
N GLY A 170 10.85 10.39 13.63
CA GLY A 170 10.98 11.29 12.49
C GLY A 170 9.75 12.15 12.20
N SER A 171 8.62 11.93 12.90
CA SER A 171 7.34 12.52 12.52
C SER A 171 7.29 14.04 12.62
N LEU A 172 8.00 14.65 13.57
CA LEU A 172 8.00 16.09 13.78
C LEU A 172 8.80 16.84 12.72
N LEU A 173 9.98 16.34 12.36
CA LEU A 173 10.97 17.07 11.55
C LEU A 173 11.09 16.51 10.14
N ASN A 174 10.77 15.24 9.93
CA ASN A 174 11.11 14.52 8.69
C ASN A 174 9.96 13.66 8.14
N SER A 175 8.72 13.98 8.45
CA SER A 175 7.56 13.22 7.95
C SER A 175 7.49 13.14 6.42
N GLN A 176 7.98 14.17 5.72
CA GLN A 176 8.04 14.22 4.27
C GLN A 176 8.91 13.14 3.64
N ASN A 177 9.86 12.58 4.39
CA ASN A 177 10.77 11.52 3.95
C ASN A 177 10.35 10.12 4.42
N ASN A 178 9.11 9.95 4.90
CA ASN A 178 8.58 8.63 5.19
C ASN A 178 8.78 7.69 4.00
N ALA A 179 9.41 6.55 4.25
CA ALA A 179 9.74 5.58 3.20
C ALA A 179 8.49 5.11 2.45
N GLN A 180 8.59 5.02 1.14
CA GLN A 180 7.54 4.49 0.28
C GLN A 180 7.67 2.97 0.18
N LEU A 181 6.59 2.27 0.49
CA LEU A 181 6.47 0.82 0.46
C LEU A 181 5.48 0.45 -0.64
N ILE A 182 6.01 -0.05 -1.76
CA ILE A 182 5.20 -0.48 -2.90
C ILE A 182 5.22 -2.01 -2.94
N ARG A 183 4.03 -2.59 -2.96
CA ARG A 183 3.85 -4.03 -3.15
C ARG A 183 2.96 -4.26 -4.34
N ASN A 184 3.46 -5.03 -5.31
CA ASN A 184 2.70 -5.49 -6.48
C ASN A 184 2.64 -7.01 -6.45
N THR A 185 1.43 -7.56 -6.51
CA THR A 185 1.21 -9.00 -6.62
C THR A 185 0.34 -9.26 -7.84
N TRP A 186 0.74 -10.15 -8.70
CA TRP A 186 -0.08 -10.59 -9.80
C TRP A 186 -0.17 -12.12 -9.81
N ARG A 187 -1.30 -12.61 -10.23
CA ARG A 187 -1.59 -14.04 -10.32
C ARG A 187 -2.32 -14.34 -11.62
N VAL A 188 -1.97 -15.44 -12.24
CA VAL A 188 -2.72 -16.04 -13.36
C VAL A 188 -2.99 -17.49 -13.04
N TYR A 189 -4.13 -17.99 -13.45
CA TYR A 189 -4.49 -19.39 -13.26
C TYR A 189 -5.32 -19.93 -14.41
N GLY A 190 -5.19 -21.24 -14.63
CA GLY A 190 -6.04 -22.02 -15.53
C GLY A 190 -6.65 -23.18 -14.76
N ARG A 191 -7.94 -23.41 -14.93
CA ARG A 191 -8.67 -24.51 -14.32
C ARG A 191 -9.46 -25.25 -15.39
N PHE A 192 -9.24 -26.54 -15.46
CA PHE A 192 -10.01 -27.48 -16.28
C PHE A 192 -10.87 -28.33 -15.37
N THR A 193 -12.16 -28.48 -15.68
CA THR A 193 -13.09 -29.33 -14.92
C THR A 193 -13.86 -30.20 -15.87
N GLN A 194 -13.77 -31.50 -15.67
CA GLN A 194 -14.56 -32.52 -16.38
C GLN A 194 -15.53 -33.17 -15.40
N ARG A 195 -16.84 -33.14 -15.74
CA ARG A 195 -17.86 -33.86 -15.04
C ARG A 195 -18.19 -35.13 -15.80
N PHE A 196 -18.47 -36.20 -15.08
CA PHE A 196 -18.89 -37.47 -15.66
C PHE A 196 -20.38 -37.54 -15.46
N ALA A 197 -21.15 -37.53 -16.56
CA ALA A 197 -22.59 -37.69 -16.51
C ALA A 197 -22.93 -39.15 -16.07
N ASN A 198 -23.96 -39.31 -15.26
CA ASN A 198 -24.48 -40.63 -14.92
C ASN A 198 -24.98 -41.27 -16.18
N SER A 199 -24.58 -42.52 -16.42
CA SER A 199 -25.31 -43.40 -17.32
C SER A 199 -26.64 -43.74 -16.64
N THR A 200 -27.74 -43.32 -17.22
CA THR A 200 -29.10 -43.70 -16.82
C THR A 200 -29.47 -45.10 -17.37
N ASP A 201 -28.51 -46.01 -17.40
CA ASP A 201 -28.82 -47.41 -17.70
C ASP A 201 -29.46 -48.04 -16.45
N GLU A 202 -30.75 -48.28 -16.52
CA GLU A 202 -31.49 -48.91 -15.44
C GLU A 202 -31.01 -50.33 -15.13
N GLU A 203 -30.33 -50.99 -16.04
CA GLU A 203 -29.76 -52.33 -15.87
C GLU A 203 -28.43 -52.38 -15.08
N ASN A 204 -27.65 -51.28 -15.04
CA ASN A 204 -26.41 -51.20 -14.26
C ASN A 204 -26.26 -49.83 -13.62
N PRO A 205 -26.89 -49.57 -12.47
CA PRO A 205 -26.72 -48.30 -11.78
C PRO A 205 -25.29 -48.16 -11.32
N SER A 206 -24.59 -47.11 -11.82
CA SER A 206 -23.27 -46.72 -11.35
C SER A 206 -23.31 -46.38 -9.88
N LEU A 207 -22.44 -46.98 -9.07
CA LEU A 207 -22.26 -46.65 -7.64
C LEU A 207 -21.79 -45.23 -7.42
N VAL A 208 -21.14 -44.61 -8.41
CA VAL A 208 -20.62 -43.23 -8.33
C VAL A 208 -21.50 -42.31 -9.16
N LYS A 209 -22.27 -41.46 -8.47
CA LYS A 209 -23.09 -40.40 -9.10
C LYS A 209 -22.36 -39.07 -9.01
N ASP A 210 -22.44 -38.26 -10.09
CA ASP A 210 -21.92 -36.90 -10.14
C ASP A 210 -20.41 -36.74 -9.88
N ALA A 211 -19.59 -37.69 -10.34
CA ALA A 211 -18.15 -37.59 -10.26
C ALA A 211 -17.62 -36.44 -11.12
N PHE A 212 -16.61 -35.74 -10.66
CA PHE A 212 -15.88 -34.75 -11.43
C PHE A 212 -14.37 -34.81 -11.14
N ILE A 213 -13.57 -34.41 -12.11
CA ILE A 213 -12.15 -34.19 -11.96
C ILE A 213 -11.89 -32.72 -12.26
N SER A 214 -11.12 -32.06 -11.40
CA SER A 214 -10.67 -30.69 -11.62
C SER A 214 -9.16 -30.63 -11.54
N PHE A 215 -8.54 -30.03 -12.57
CA PHE A 215 -7.11 -29.75 -12.63
C PHE A 215 -6.91 -28.26 -12.69
N GLN A 216 -6.05 -27.71 -11.82
CA GLN A 216 -5.74 -26.28 -11.77
C GLN A 216 -4.23 -26.08 -11.73
N VAL A 217 -3.77 -25.12 -12.52
CA VAL A 217 -2.42 -24.57 -12.46
C VAL A 217 -2.54 -23.09 -12.17
N ASP A 218 -1.74 -22.59 -11.26
CA ASP A 218 -1.64 -21.17 -10.98
C ASP A 218 -0.18 -20.74 -10.79
N TYR A 219 0.06 -19.48 -11.14
CA TYR A 219 1.34 -18.81 -10.92
C TYR A 219 1.10 -17.44 -10.32
N SER A 220 1.84 -17.12 -9.27
CA SER A 220 1.78 -15.80 -8.65
C SER A 220 3.19 -15.25 -8.41
N ARG A 221 3.33 -13.94 -8.53
CA ARG A 221 4.57 -13.24 -8.23
C ARG A 221 4.29 -11.96 -7.44
N THR A 222 5.05 -11.78 -6.37
CA THR A 222 5.01 -10.56 -5.56
C THR A 222 6.34 -9.84 -5.66
N ASN A 223 6.28 -8.53 -5.96
CA ASN A 223 7.41 -7.62 -5.91
C ASN A 223 7.18 -6.61 -4.80
N ASN A 224 8.15 -6.48 -3.90
CA ASN A 224 8.16 -5.47 -2.85
C ASN A 224 9.30 -4.49 -3.15
N ARG A 225 9.01 -3.19 -3.03
CA ARG A 225 9.99 -2.12 -3.14
C ARG A 225 9.84 -1.20 -1.93
N ASN A 226 10.95 -0.99 -1.24
CA ASN A 226 11.06 0.00 -0.18
C ASN A 226 12.05 1.07 -0.65
N GLN A 227 11.61 2.31 -0.76
CA GLN A 227 12.39 3.38 -1.35
C GLN A 227 12.05 4.75 -0.75
N SER A 228 12.94 5.71 -0.93
CA SER A 228 12.59 7.12 -0.88
C SER A 228 11.93 7.51 -2.20
N ASP A 229 10.77 8.16 -2.18
CA ASP A 229 10.11 8.61 -3.41
C ASP A 229 10.84 9.76 -4.11
N ARG A 230 11.72 10.47 -3.40
CA ARG A 230 12.60 11.51 -3.96
C ARG A 230 13.77 10.91 -4.74
N HIS A 231 14.38 9.86 -4.20
CA HIS A 231 15.64 9.32 -4.70
C HIS A 231 15.44 8.09 -5.59
N LYS A 232 14.45 7.25 -5.29
CA LYS A 232 14.14 6.03 -6.05
C LYS A 232 15.40 5.20 -6.31
N ASP A 233 15.75 4.98 -7.57
CA ASP A 233 16.88 4.15 -8.01
C ASP A 233 18.16 4.99 -8.27
N ASN A 234 18.18 6.28 -7.93
CA ASN A 234 19.30 7.19 -8.18
C ASN A 234 20.41 7.08 -7.12
N PHE A 235 20.86 5.88 -6.81
CA PHE A 235 21.90 5.65 -5.80
C PHE A 235 23.23 6.32 -6.12
N SER A 236 23.56 6.44 -7.40
CA SER A 236 24.82 7.06 -7.85
C SER A 236 24.84 8.58 -7.80
N HIS A 237 23.69 9.23 -7.58
CA HIS A 237 23.60 10.69 -7.44
C HIS A 237 24.02 11.19 -6.06
N TYR A 238 24.12 10.28 -5.10
CA TYR A 238 24.52 10.57 -3.73
C TYR A 238 25.89 9.96 -3.52
N GLY A 239 26.92 10.79 -3.60
CA GLY A 239 28.26 10.39 -3.21
C GLY A 239 28.28 9.95 -1.75
N TYR A 240 29.21 9.07 -1.42
CA TYR A 240 29.49 8.78 -0.02
C TYR A 240 30.10 10.03 0.62
N ILE A 241 29.37 10.66 1.54
CA ILE A 241 29.81 11.89 2.21
C ILE A 241 30.53 11.56 3.52
N GLY A 242 30.32 10.35 4.04
CA GLY A 242 30.87 9.90 5.31
C GLY A 242 29.81 9.28 6.23
N ASN A 243 30.26 8.70 7.32
CA ASN A 243 29.41 8.23 8.41
C ASN A 243 29.59 9.17 9.60
N PHE A 244 28.54 9.93 9.91
CA PHE A 244 28.55 10.85 11.04
C PHE A 244 27.86 10.16 12.21
N THR A 245 28.62 9.90 13.28
CA THR A 245 28.06 9.39 14.52
C THR A 245 28.20 10.48 15.57
N SER A 246 27.10 11.02 16.04
CA SER A 246 27.12 11.90 17.20
C SER A 246 26.82 11.07 18.45
N THR A 247 27.76 11.01 19.36
CA THR A 247 27.58 10.36 20.65
C THR A 247 27.43 11.43 21.71
N ARG A 248 26.30 11.43 22.41
CA ARG A 248 26.17 12.27 23.61
C ARG A 248 26.88 11.56 24.74
N VAL A 249 27.98 12.13 25.19
CA VAL A 249 28.63 11.74 26.43
C VAL A 249 28.00 12.58 27.55
N ILE A 250 27.38 11.87 28.53
CA ILE A 250 26.87 12.50 29.74
C ILE A 250 28.04 12.46 30.74
N ASP A 251 28.63 13.62 30.98
CA ASP A 251 29.65 13.75 32.04
C ASP A 251 28.99 14.33 33.30
N TYR A 252 29.17 13.66 34.41
CA TYR A 252 28.69 14.08 35.72
C TYR A 252 29.86 14.62 36.54
N GLU A 253 30.37 15.76 36.17
CA GLU A 253 31.27 16.49 37.05
C GLU A 253 30.47 17.39 38.00
N ASN A 254 30.62 17.20 39.27
CA ASN A 254 30.01 18.03 40.33
C ASN A 254 28.47 18.11 40.35
N ASP A 255 27.77 16.96 40.16
CA ASP A 255 26.30 16.93 40.13
C ASP A 255 25.62 17.83 39.10
N GLN A 256 26.36 18.32 38.11
CA GLN A 256 25.79 19.11 36.99
C GLN A 256 25.83 18.33 35.70
N PHE A 257 24.70 18.37 34.97
CA PHE A 257 24.57 17.79 33.65
C PHE A 257 25.23 18.71 32.62
N THR A 258 26.42 18.33 32.14
CA THR A 258 27.05 19.02 30.98
C THR A 258 26.97 18.13 29.74
N PRO A 259 26.14 18.47 28.76
CA PRO A 259 26.14 17.74 27.49
C PRO A 259 27.41 18.13 26.70
N THR A 260 28.37 17.23 26.60
CA THR A 260 29.53 17.39 25.69
C THR A 260 29.29 16.62 24.40
N LEU A 261 29.53 17.28 23.27
CA LEU A 261 29.69 16.60 21.97
C LEU A 261 31.15 16.10 21.92
N GLY A 262 31.31 14.76 21.82
CA GLY A 262 32.66 14.19 21.67
C GLY A 262 33.26 14.54 20.30
N ASP A 263 34.29 15.35 20.32
CA ASP A 263 35.00 15.87 19.14
C ASP A 263 36.05 14.89 18.56
N GLU A 264 36.33 13.79 19.24
CA GLU A 264 37.53 12.99 18.94
C GLU A 264 37.46 12.04 17.74
N GLN A 265 36.31 11.89 17.07
CA GLN A 265 36.22 10.92 15.96
C GLN A 265 36.12 11.50 14.55
N LEU A 266 36.10 12.80 14.41
CA LEU A 266 36.04 13.43 13.09
C LEU A 266 37.42 13.68 12.45
N ASP A 267 38.47 13.81 13.23
CA ASP A 267 39.78 14.17 12.73
C ASP A 267 40.61 13.02 12.16
N ASP A 268 40.41 11.80 12.62
CA ASP A 268 41.29 10.68 12.25
C ASP A 268 40.87 9.92 10.96
N GLN A 269 39.65 10.08 10.48
CA GLN A 269 39.19 9.37 9.28
C GLN A 269 39.08 10.24 8.01
N PHE A 270 39.03 11.52 8.14
CA PHE A 270 38.90 12.41 7.00
C PHE A 270 40.00 13.49 7.15
N GLY A 271 41.19 13.19 6.67
CA GLY A 271 42.27 14.16 6.66
C GLY A 271 41.75 15.58 6.35
N SER A 272 42.23 16.55 7.14
CA SER A 272 41.79 17.95 7.15
C SER A 272 41.26 18.43 5.79
N LEU A 273 39.96 18.76 5.74
CA LEU A 273 39.43 19.60 4.68
C LEU A 273 40.06 20.99 4.86
N SER A 274 41.28 21.14 4.40
CA SER A 274 41.90 22.47 4.19
C SER A 274 41.16 23.13 3.03
N ASN A 275 40.68 24.36 3.25
CA ASN A 275 40.08 25.29 2.33
C ASN A 275 40.63 25.26 0.91
#